data_e215d04f779f78433ed9c17348fa7939
#
_entry.id   e215d04f779f78433ed9c17348fa7939
#
_cell.length_a   1.000
_cell.length_b   1.000
_cell.length_c   1.000
_cell.angle_alpha   90.00
_cell.angle_beta   90.00
_cell.angle_gamma   90.00
#
_symmetry.space_group_name_H-M   'P 1'
#
loop_
_entity.id
_entity.type
_entity.pdbx_description
1 polymer ?
#
loop_
_entity_poly.entity_id
_entity_poly.type
_entity_poly.pdbx_seq_one_letter_code
_entity_poly.pdbx_strand_id
1 'polypeptide(L)'
;MARSKKAQAAVDGALAMAVPDESVGLGVDIVEIERMRKIIGRSPAFVEKVYSAAERAYCDDHAHPEVHYATRFAAKEAVLKALGTGFSEGIGWLDVEVRRTAKGRPYVVLTGRAREVARELGVREIPLSLSYTHTDAVACAMAITDDSIAATERRRDPMEELTRQFKEARTMLDDLPSSPSSTGVS
;
A
#
# COMPACT_ATOMS: atom_id res chain seq x y z
N MET A 1 -27.48 -21.87 -22.02
CA MET A 1 -27.49 -22.52 -20.69
C MET A 1 -27.15 -21.45 -19.64
N ALA A 2 -28.12 -20.98 -18.90
CA ALA A 2 -27.92 -19.94 -17.89
C ALA A 2 -27.29 -20.57 -16.64
N ARG A 3 -26.06 -20.23 -16.32
CA ARG A 3 -25.47 -20.54 -15.00
C ARG A 3 -26.38 -19.94 -13.94
N SER A 4 -26.77 -20.75 -12.98
CA SER A 4 -27.63 -20.32 -11.88
C SER A 4 -27.04 -19.08 -11.21
N LYS A 5 -27.83 -18.00 -11.06
CA LYS A 5 -27.45 -16.78 -10.33
C LYS A 5 -26.85 -17.07 -8.95
N LYS A 6 -27.25 -18.16 -8.32
CA LYS A 6 -26.76 -18.61 -7.02
C LYS A 6 -25.32 -19.17 -7.08
N ALA A 7 -24.96 -19.85 -8.18
CA ALA A 7 -23.60 -20.32 -8.40
C ALA A 7 -22.65 -19.16 -8.75
N GLN A 8 -23.12 -18.15 -9.48
CA GLN A 8 -22.34 -16.96 -9.78
C GLN A 8 -22.08 -16.14 -8.51
N ALA A 9 -23.09 -15.91 -7.67
CA ALA A 9 -22.92 -15.20 -6.41
C ALA A 9 -21.97 -15.94 -5.43
N ALA A 10 -21.95 -17.28 -5.44
CA ALA A 10 -21.02 -18.06 -4.66
C ALA A 10 -19.57 -17.97 -5.17
N VAL A 11 -19.39 -17.88 -6.50
CA VAL A 11 -18.07 -17.68 -7.12
C VAL A 11 -17.59 -16.25 -6.88
N ASP A 12 -18.46 -15.25 -7.00
CA ASP A 12 -18.15 -13.85 -6.74
C ASP A 12 -17.80 -13.63 -5.24
N GLY A 13 -18.51 -14.31 -4.32
CA GLY A 13 -18.18 -14.30 -2.90
C GLY A 13 -16.88 -15.01 -2.54
N ALA A 14 -16.53 -16.10 -3.27
CA ALA A 14 -15.27 -16.81 -3.06
C ALA A 14 -14.06 -16.08 -3.67
N LEU A 15 -14.29 -15.26 -4.71
CA LEU A 15 -13.25 -14.43 -5.34
C LEU A 15 -13.08 -13.07 -4.65
N ALA A 16 -14.08 -12.61 -3.91
CA ALA A 16 -13.93 -11.49 -2.98
C ALA A 16 -13.12 -11.95 -1.76
N MET A 17 -11.86 -12.28 -1.98
CA MET A 17 -10.90 -12.29 -0.88
C MET A 17 -10.85 -10.86 -0.37
N ALA A 18 -11.55 -10.59 0.71
CA ALA A 18 -11.37 -9.35 1.45
C ALA A 18 -9.88 -9.23 1.74
N VAL A 19 -9.25 -8.20 1.20
CA VAL A 19 -7.89 -7.87 1.61
C VAL A 19 -8.01 -7.59 3.11
N PRO A 20 -7.35 -8.37 3.98
CA PRO A 20 -7.47 -8.11 5.41
C PRO A 20 -7.08 -6.66 5.68
N ASP A 21 -7.81 -5.95 6.56
CA ASP A 21 -7.48 -4.59 7.02
C ASP A 21 -6.03 -4.49 7.55
N GLU A 22 -5.48 -5.64 7.94
CA GLU A 22 -4.11 -5.81 8.42
C GLU A 22 -3.08 -6.00 7.29
N SER A 23 -3.46 -5.86 6.03
CA SER A 23 -2.54 -6.06 4.90
C SER A 23 -1.63 -4.86 4.68
N VAL A 24 -0.41 -5.16 4.22
CA VAL A 24 0.51 -4.14 3.72
C VAL A 24 -0.08 -3.49 2.48
N GLY A 25 -0.19 -2.16 2.46
CA GLY A 25 -0.55 -1.43 1.26
C GLY A 25 0.55 -1.57 0.20
N LEU A 26 0.22 -2.02 -1.00
CA LEU A 26 1.16 -2.17 -2.11
C LEU A 26 0.76 -1.28 -3.28
N GLY A 27 1.70 -0.50 -3.78
CA GLY A 27 1.52 0.32 -4.96
C GLY A 27 2.64 0.11 -5.97
N VAL A 28 2.26 -0.03 -7.23
CA VAL A 28 3.19 -0.11 -8.36
C VAL A 28 2.70 0.85 -9.43
N ASP A 29 3.66 1.53 -10.08
CA ASP A 29 3.37 2.38 -11.22
C ASP A 29 4.47 2.28 -12.29
N ILE A 30 4.08 2.49 -13.55
CA ILE A 30 4.95 2.44 -14.73
C ILE A 30 4.70 3.68 -15.57
N VAL A 31 5.79 4.35 -15.97
CA VAL A 31 5.75 5.59 -16.76
C VAL A 31 6.67 5.47 -17.98
N GLU A 32 6.12 5.68 -19.16
CA GLU A 32 6.90 5.74 -20.40
C GLU A 32 7.79 6.99 -20.41
N ILE A 33 9.11 6.78 -20.54
CA ILE A 33 10.13 7.83 -20.46
C ILE A 33 9.98 8.85 -21.61
N GLU A 34 9.69 8.37 -22.82
CA GLU A 34 9.50 9.25 -23.98
C GLU A 34 8.27 10.15 -23.84
N ARG A 35 7.20 9.65 -23.23
CA ARG A 35 6.03 10.45 -22.87
C ARG A 35 6.43 11.55 -21.87
N MET A 36 7.19 11.21 -20.85
CA MET A 36 7.68 12.19 -19.86
C MET A 36 8.58 13.24 -20.52
N ARG A 37 9.49 12.85 -21.40
CA ARG A 37 10.34 13.80 -22.17
C ARG A 37 9.50 14.84 -22.91
N LYS A 38 8.43 14.38 -23.60
CA LYS A 38 7.52 15.29 -24.31
C LYS A 38 6.77 16.24 -23.38
N ILE A 39 6.36 15.77 -22.21
CA ILE A 39 5.63 16.58 -21.23
C ILE A 39 6.53 17.65 -20.64
N ILE A 40 7.72 17.31 -20.14
CA ILE A 40 8.64 18.28 -19.54
C ILE A 40 9.12 19.34 -20.54
N GLY A 41 9.29 18.93 -21.82
CA GLY A 41 9.69 19.87 -22.88
C GLY A 41 8.57 20.85 -23.32
N ARG A 42 7.31 20.49 -23.08
CA ARG A 42 6.16 21.30 -23.53
C ARG A 42 5.49 22.11 -22.43
N SER A 43 5.62 21.69 -21.19
CA SER A 43 4.87 22.26 -20.07
C SER A 43 5.73 22.47 -18.83
N PRO A 44 6.47 23.58 -18.74
CA PRO A 44 7.17 23.96 -17.49
C PRO A 44 6.22 24.02 -16.28
N ALA A 45 4.99 24.51 -16.49
CA ALA A 45 3.99 24.58 -15.44
C ALA A 45 3.61 23.20 -14.86
N PHE A 46 3.61 22.13 -15.68
CA PHE A 46 3.44 20.77 -15.19
C PHE A 46 4.59 20.38 -14.25
N VAL A 47 5.83 20.67 -14.65
CA VAL A 47 7.02 20.34 -13.87
C VAL A 47 6.97 21.05 -12.50
N GLU A 48 6.62 22.32 -12.47
CA GLU A 48 6.48 23.09 -11.23
C GLU A 48 5.34 22.59 -10.33
N LYS A 49 4.24 22.17 -10.93
CA LYS A 49 3.07 21.65 -10.20
C LYS A 49 3.32 20.28 -9.58
N VAL A 50 4.10 19.42 -10.24
CA VAL A 50 4.28 18.02 -9.87
C VAL A 50 5.50 17.77 -9.03
N TYR A 51 6.59 18.51 -9.25
CA TYR A 51 7.87 18.25 -8.61
C TYR A 51 8.33 19.41 -7.74
N SER A 52 8.82 19.10 -6.56
CA SER A 52 9.43 20.08 -5.67
C SER A 52 10.70 20.71 -6.30
N ALA A 53 11.13 21.85 -5.78
CA ALA A 53 12.37 22.48 -6.23
C ALA A 53 13.58 21.55 -6.09
N ALA A 54 13.63 20.75 -5.01
CA ALA A 54 14.69 19.77 -4.76
C ALA A 54 14.67 18.62 -5.77
N GLU A 55 13.46 18.11 -6.10
CA GLU A 55 13.30 17.07 -7.12
C GLU A 55 13.72 17.56 -8.50
N ARG A 56 13.33 18.79 -8.87
CA ARG A 56 13.71 19.41 -10.13
C ARG A 56 15.22 19.59 -10.24
N ALA A 57 15.84 20.19 -9.22
CA ALA A 57 17.30 20.39 -9.19
C ALA A 57 18.05 19.06 -9.36
N TYR A 58 17.58 18.00 -8.68
CA TYR A 58 18.17 16.67 -8.85
C TYR A 58 17.98 16.12 -10.26
N CYS A 59 16.79 16.23 -10.85
CA CYS A 59 16.54 15.70 -12.20
C CYS A 59 17.38 16.42 -13.26
N ASP A 60 17.43 17.74 -13.16
CA ASP A 60 18.10 18.60 -14.15
C ASP A 60 19.63 18.49 -14.10
N ASP A 61 20.20 18.02 -12.97
CA ASP A 61 21.65 17.78 -12.81
C ASP A 61 22.14 16.47 -13.50
N HIS A 62 21.26 15.75 -14.18
CA HIS A 62 21.60 14.49 -14.83
C HIS A 62 21.52 14.58 -16.36
N ALA A 63 22.34 13.78 -17.06
CA ALA A 63 22.40 13.74 -18.53
C ALA A 63 21.06 13.38 -19.20
N HIS A 64 20.21 12.63 -18.51
CA HIS A 64 18.89 12.20 -18.96
C HIS A 64 17.81 12.58 -17.94
N PRO A 65 17.45 13.87 -17.84
CA PRO A 65 16.47 14.37 -16.87
C PRO A 65 15.13 13.63 -16.96
N GLU A 66 14.69 13.31 -18.16
CA GLU A 66 13.41 12.63 -18.42
C GLU A 66 13.26 11.28 -17.69
N VAL A 67 14.37 10.54 -17.54
CA VAL A 67 14.38 9.27 -16.78
C VAL A 67 14.12 9.54 -15.31
N HIS A 68 14.75 10.58 -14.76
CA HIS A 68 14.63 10.95 -13.34
C HIS A 68 13.28 11.58 -13.01
N TYR A 69 12.72 12.33 -13.94
CA TYR A 69 11.34 12.82 -13.82
C TYR A 69 10.33 11.67 -13.89
N ALA A 70 10.49 10.74 -14.84
CA ALA A 70 9.61 9.59 -14.98
C ALA A 70 9.65 8.67 -13.75
N THR A 71 10.83 8.37 -13.21
CA THR A 71 10.96 7.54 -11.99
C THR A 71 10.33 8.21 -10.78
N ARG A 72 10.42 9.53 -10.63
CA ARG A 72 9.77 10.26 -9.53
C ARG A 72 8.27 10.31 -9.69
N PHE A 73 7.79 10.49 -10.92
CA PHE A 73 6.36 10.45 -11.19
C PHE A 73 5.78 9.09 -10.81
N ALA A 74 6.38 8.01 -11.32
CA ALA A 74 5.99 6.65 -10.97
C ALA A 74 6.04 6.40 -9.45
N ALA A 75 7.05 6.95 -8.76
CA ALA A 75 7.15 6.82 -7.30
C ALA A 75 6.01 7.50 -6.55
N LYS A 76 5.62 8.74 -6.96
CA LYS A 76 4.50 9.45 -6.35
C LYS A 76 3.19 8.67 -6.53
N GLU A 77 2.92 8.20 -7.74
CA GLU A 77 1.76 7.35 -8.04
C GLU A 77 1.78 6.04 -7.22
N ALA A 78 2.92 5.35 -7.18
CA ALA A 78 3.05 4.11 -6.42
C ALA A 78 2.81 4.33 -4.91
N VAL A 79 3.31 5.41 -4.34
CA VAL A 79 3.07 5.78 -2.93
C VAL A 79 1.59 6.01 -2.66
N LEU A 80 0.90 6.76 -3.53
CA LEU A 80 -0.53 7.03 -3.36
C LEU A 80 -1.40 5.78 -3.56
N LYS A 81 -1.00 4.88 -4.45
CA LYS A 81 -1.62 3.55 -4.59
C LYS A 81 -1.41 2.70 -3.33
N ALA A 82 -0.22 2.73 -2.73
CA ALA A 82 0.06 2.02 -1.49
C ALA A 82 -0.75 2.57 -0.30
N LEU A 83 -1.04 3.88 -0.28
CA LEU A 83 -1.92 4.52 0.70
C LEU A 83 -3.42 4.27 0.41
N GLY A 84 -3.77 3.73 -0.77
CA GLY A 84 -5.15 3.45 -1.17
C GLY A 84 -5.98 4.68 -1.56
N THR A 85 -5.37 5.86 -1.65
CA THR A 85 -6.10 7.12 -1.84
C THR A 85 -6.07 7.66 -3.27
N GLY A 86 -5.04 7.35 -4.06
CA GLY A 86 -4.77 8.06 -5.29
C GLY A 86 -4.57 9.56 -5.03
N PHE A 87 -4.91 10.41 -6.01
CA PHE A 87 -4.97 11.88 -5.86
C PHE A 87 -6.36 12.37 -5.45
N SER A 88 -7.07 11.60 -4.65
CA SER A 88 -8.33 11.98 -4.03
C SER A 88 -8.09 12.61 -2.65
N GLU A 89 -9.13 13.00 -1.97
CA GLU A 89 -9.12 13.48 -0.59
C GLU A 89 -8.25 14.74 -0.33
N GLY A 90 -7.97 15.53 -1.38
CA GLY A 90 -7.21 16.78 -1.23
C GLY A 90 -5.69 16.62 -1.22
N ILE A 91 -5.17 15.44 -1.55
CA ILE A 91 -3.73 15.22 -1.67
C ILE A 91 -3.19 15.91 -2.94
N GLY A 92 -2.17 16.75 -2.76
CA GLY A 92 -1.45 17.41 -3.83
C GLY A 92 -0.19 16.65 -4.27
N TRP A 93 0.28 16.92 -5.50
CA TRP A 93 1.51 16.32 -6.03
C TRP A 93 2.75 16.61 -5.17
N LEU A 94 2.80 17.79 -4.58
CA LEU A 94 3.92 18.25 -3.74
C LEU A 94 3.86 17.67 -2.32
N ASP A 95 2.76 17.02 -1.93
CA ASP A 95 2.64 16.35 -0.64
C ASP A 95 3.46 15.06 -0.57
N VAL A 96 3.92 14.55 -1.71
CA VAL A 96 4.78 13.37 -1.83
C VAL A 96 6.08 13.80 -2.51
N GLU A 97 7.18 13.88 -1.79
CA GLU A 97 8.50 14.24 -2.32
C GLU A 97 9.44 13.03 -2.30
N VAL A 98 10.07 12.73 -3.43
CA VAL A 98 11.02 11.63 -3.57
C VAL A 98 12.45 12.14 -3.42
N ARG A 99 13.14 11.63 -2.42
CA ARG A 99 14.54 11.95 -2.10
C ARG A 99 15.45 10.74 -2.20
N ARG A 100 16.76 10.99 -2.09
CA ARG A 100 17.78 9.93 -1.97
C ARG A 100 18.66 10.19 -0.76
N THR A 101 19.06 9.10 -0.09
CA THR A 101 20.10 9.16 0.94
C THR A 101 21.47 9.43 0.29
N ALA A 102 22.47 9.75 1.10
CA ALA A 102 23.86 9.88 0.64
C ALA A 102 24.41 8.60 -0.04
N LYS A 103 23.82 7.42 0.29
CA LYS A 103 24.14 6.12 -0.34
C LYS A 103 23.31 5.83 -1.59
N GLY A 104 22.51 6.79 -2.08
CA GLY A 104 21.69 6.67 -3.27
C GLY A 104 20.35 5.92 -3.10
N ARG A 105 20.01 5.44 -1.90
CA ARG A 105 18.75 4.76 -1.63
C ARG A 105 17.58 5.74 -1.73
N PRO A 106 16.53 5.47 -2.53
CA PRO A 106 15.35 6.32 -2.60
C PRO A 106 14.53 6.21 -1.31
N TYR A 107 13.92 7.31 -0.92
CA TYR A 107 12.94 7.37 0.15
C TYR A 107 11.92 8.48 -0.13
N VAL A 108 10.79 8.43 0.54
CA VAL A 108 9.72 9.41 0.38
C VAL A 108 9.58 10.29 1.62
N VAL A 109 9.30 11.57 1.41
CA VAL A 109 8.90 12.52 2.45
C VAL A 109 7.45 12.89 2.17
N LEU A 110 6.58 12.64 3.14
CA LEU A 110 5.18 13.04 3.09
C LEU A 110 4.97 14.35 3.85
N THR A 111 4.20 15.26 3.25
CA THR A 111 3.77 16.54 3.83
C THR A 111 2.26 16.71 3.66
N GLY A 112 1.71 17.81 4.17
CA GLY A 112 0.31 18.16 3.98
C GLY A 112 -0.66 16.99 4.20
N ARG A 113 -1.64 16.87 3.33
CA ARG A 113 -2.69 15.86 3.45
C ARG A 113 -2.19 14.42 3.29
N ALA A 114 -1.18 14.17 2.46
CA ALA A 114 -0.58 12.84 2.33
C ALA A 114 -0.01 12.34 3.67
N ARG A 115 0.62 13.23 4.45
CA ARG A 115 1.12 12.89 5.78
C ARG A 115 0.01 12.61 6.79
N GLU A 116 -1.08 13.36 6.72
CA GLU A 116 -2.25 13.13 7.59
C GLU A 116 -2.87 11.77 7.32
N VAL A 117 -3.13 11.45 6.05
CA VAL A 117 -3.65 10.14 5.63
C VAL A 117 -2.73 9.00 6.07
N ALA A 118 -1.42 9.12 5.87
CA ALA A 118 -0.48 8.10 6.32
C ALA A 118 -0.55 7.88 7.85
N ARG A 119 -0.78 8.95 8.64
CA ARG A 119 -0.99 8.83 10.08
C ARG A 119 -2.31 8.16 10.44
N GLU A 120 -3.40 8.56 9.77
CA GLU A 120 -4.74 7.97 9.94
C GLU A 120 -4.73 6.47 9.67
N LEU A 121 -3.94 6.02 8.69
CA LEU A 121 -3.72 4.62 8.34
C LEU A 121 -2.70 3.90 9.25
N GLY A 122 -2.08 4.57 10.19
CA GLY A 122 -1.04 3.99 11.06
C GLY A 122 0.24 3.61 10.34
N VAL A 123 0.56 4.28 9.21
CA VAL A 123 1.77 3.98 8.42
C VAL A 123 3.03 4.35 9.20
N ARG A 124 3.94 3.40 9.35
CA ARG A 124 5.25 3.55 10.02
C ARG A 124 6.36 3.87 9.03
N GLU A 125 6.37 3.18 7.91
CA GLU A 125 7.38 3.38 6.87
C GLU A 125 6.80 3.10 5.48
N ILE A 126 7.41 3.70 4.47
CA ILE A 126 7.10 3.46 3.06
C ILE A 126 8.40 3.09 2.32
N PRO A 127 8.82 1.82 2.35
CA PRO A 127 9.88 1.34 1.49
C PRO A 127 9.58 1.61 0.02
N LEU A 128 10.57 2.15 -0.68
CA LEU A 128 10.46 2.56 -2.07
C LEU A 128 11.56 1.91 -2.90
N SER A 129 11.20 1.34 -4.04
CA SER A 129 12.12 0.81 -5.04
C SER A 129 11.85 1.46 -6.39
N LEU A 130 12.91 1.88 -7.06
CA LEU A 130 12.86 2.52 -8.38
C LEU A 130 13.73 1.74 -9.35
N SER A 131 13.22 1.52 -10.55
CA SER A 131 13.94 0.90 -11.66
C SER A 131 13.55 1.56 -12.97
N TYR A 132 14.38 1.40 -14.00
CA TYR A 132 14.02 1.86 -15.35
C TYR A 132 14.72 1.01 -16.40
N THR A 133 14.13 0.99 -17.59
CA THR A 133 14.65 0.44 -18.81
C THR A 133 15.00 1.58 -19.79
N HIS A 134 15.22 1.28 -21.05
CA HIS A 134 15.36 2.31 -22.08
C HIS A 134 14.04 3.04 -22.38
N THR A 135 12.90 2.39 -22.12
CA THR A 135 11.56 2.90 -22.48
C THR A 135 10.73 3.30 -21.28
N ASP A 136 10.86 2.61 -20.15
CA ASP A 136 9.94 2.70 -19.03
C ASP A 136 10.65 2.91 -17.70
N ALA A 137 10.06 3.74 -16.86
CA ALA A 137 10.40 3.90 -15.45
C ALA A 137 9.36 3.18 -14.60
N VAL A 138 9.80 2.43 -13.59
CA VAL A 138 8.94 1.65 -12.67
C VAL A 138 9.23 2.06 -11.25
N ALA A 139 8.17 2.15 -10.45
CA ALA A 139 8.27 2.33 -9.00
C ALA A 139 7.40 1.30 -8.28
N CYS A 140 7.88 0.84 -7.15
CA CYS A 140 7.14 0.03 -6.20
C CYS A 140 7.26 0.66 -4.81
N ALA A 141 6.13 0.84 -4.13
CA ALA A 141 6.03 1.35 -2.77
C ALA A 141 5.19 0.41 -1.91
N MET A 142 5.53 0.32 -0.63
CA MET A 142 4.75 -0.45 0.35
C MET A 142 4.42 0.46 1.52
N ALA A 143 3.15 0.53 1.92
CA ALA A 143 2.75 1.19 3.16
C ALA A 143 2.71 0.14 4.29
N ILE A 144 3.70 0.18 5.17
CA ILE A 144 3.82 -0.73 6.32
C ILE A 144 3.18 -0.05 7.52
N THR A 145 2.12 -0.66 8.05
CA THR A 145 1.35 -0.16 9.20
C THR A 145 1.69 -0.94 10.46
N ASP A 146 1.31 -0.40 11.62
CA ASP A 146 1.39 -1.12 12.89
C ASP A 146 0.65 -2.44 12.85
N ASP A 147 -0.55 -2.45 12.25
CA ASP A 147 -1.39 -3.64 12.12
C ASP A 147 -0.74 -4.70 11.23
N SER A 148 -0.10 -4.30 10.12
CA SER A 148 0.61 -5.22 9.24
C SER A 148 1.84 -5.84 9.91
N ILE A 149 2.53 -5.11 10.78
CA ILE A 149 3.65 -5.61 11.58
C ILE A 149 3.12 -6.64 12.58
N ALA A 150 2.09 -6.29 13.36
CA ALA A 150 1.48 -7.17 14.34
C ALA A 150 0.92 -8.45 13.70
N ALA A 151 0.30 -8.35 12.51
CA ALA A 151 -0.18 -9.51 11.76
C ALA A 151 0.96 -10.42 11.30
N THR A 152 2.09 -9.84 10.91
CA THR A 152 3.29 -10.60 10.51
C THR A 152 3.92 -11.32 11.72
N GLU A 153 3.98 -10.68 12.88
CA GLU A 153 4.48 -11.26 14.12
C GLU A 153 3.60 -12.42 14.57
N ARG A 154 2.26 -12.25 14.57
CA ARG A 154 1.31 -13.32 14.88
C ARG A 154 1.46 -14.55 13.98
N ARG A 155 1.75 -14.35 12.68
CA ARG A 155 2.00 -15.45 11.73
C ARG A 155 3.35 -16.15 11.96
N ARG A 156 4.31 -15.49 12.59
CA ARG A 156 5.64 -16.05 12.89
C ARG A 156 5.64 -16.97 14.11
N ASP A 157 4.66 -16.84 15.01
CA ASP A 157 4.52 -17.72 16.16
C ASP A 157 3.21 -18.54 16.09
N PRO A 158 3.21 -19.68 15.36
CA PRO A 158 2.03 -20.56 15.25
C PRO A 158 1.59 -21.14 16.59
N MET A 159 2.52 -21.23 17.58
CA MET A 159 2.20 -21.77 18.91
C MET A 159 1.41 -20.79 19.76
N GLU A 160 1.69 -19.48 19.65
CA GLU A 160 0.88 -18.46 20.34
C GLU A 160 -0.54 -18.41 19.78
N GLU A 161 -0.68 -18.47 18.46
CA GLU A 161 -2.00 -18.52 17.80
C GLU A 161 -2.79 -19.76 18.20
N LEU A 162 -2.14 -20.92 18.20
CA LEU A 162 -2.75 -22.18 18.64
C LEU A 162 -3.17 -22.09 20.12
N THR A 163 -2.33 -21.54 20.98
CA THR A 163 -2.62 -21.34 22.40
C THR A 163 -3.82 -20.41 22.60
N ARG A 164 -3.94 -19.35 21.82
CA ARG A 164 -5.09 -18.44 21.85
C ARG A 164 -6.37 -19.15 21.45
N GLN A 165 -6.34 -19.89 20.34
CA GLN A 165 -7.51 -20.67 19.85
C GLN A 165 -7.96 -21.71 20.88
N PHE A 166 -7.02 -22.38 21.55
CA PHE A 166 -7.33 -23.32 22.64
C PHE A 166 -7.99 -22.64 23.84
N LYS A 167 -7.53 -21.44 24.24
CA LYS A 167 -8.13 -20.68 25.32
C LYS A 167 -9.55 -20.23 24.98
N GLU A 168 -9.76 -19.71 23.77
CA GLU A 168 -11.09 -19.29 23.29
C GLU A 168 -12.07 -20.45 23.22
N ALA A 169 -11.63 -21.60 22.66
CA ALA A 169 -12.46 -22.81 22.60
C ALA A 169 -12.81 -23.32 24.01
N ARG A 170 -11.89 -23.28 24.95
CA ARG A 170 -12.14 -23.66 26.34
C ARG A 170 -13.15 -22.77 27.03
N THR A 171 -13.04 -21.46 26.84
CA THR A 171 -14.02 -20.49 27.39
C THR A 171 -15.42 -20.77 26.85
N MET A 172 -15.54 -21.04 25.53
CA MET A 172 -16.83 -21.42 24.93
C MET A 172 -17.42 -22.73 25.50
N LEU A 173 -16.56 -23.67 25.85
CA LEU A 173 -17.00 -24.93 26.48
C LEU A 173 -17.45 -24.72 27.94
N ASP A 174 -16.75 -23.85 28.67
CA ASP A 174 -17.09 -23.53 30.07
C ASP A 174 -18.39 -22.70 30.16
N ASP A 175 -18.75 -21.95 29.12
CA ASP A 175 -19.99 -21.18 29.03
C ASP A 175 -21.21 -21.99 28.58
N LEU A 176 -21.04 -23.27 28.20
CA LEU A 176 -22.16 -24.14 27.85
C LEU A 176 -22.95 -24.54 29.11
N PRO A 177 -24.28 -24.33 29.14
CA PRO A 177 -25.11 -24.74 30.28
C PRO A 177 -25.02 -26.24 30.49
N SER A 178 -24.61 -26.65 31.68
CA SER A 178 -24.61 -28.05 32.08
C SER A 178 -26.01 -28.65 31.85
N SER A 179 -26.11 -29.69 31.05
CA SER A 179 -27.36 -30.40 30.78
C SER A 179 -28.03 -30.80 32.11
N PRO A 180 -29.34 -30.60 32.29
CA PRO A 180 -30.01 -31.04 33.49
C PRO A 180 -29.92 -32.56 33.61
N SER A 181 -29.34 -33.01 34.70
CA SER A 181 -29.32 -34.43 35.09
C SER A 181 -30.74 -35.02 35.05
N SER A 182 -30.94 -36.03 34.21
CA SER A 182 -32.17 -36.80 34.17
C SER A 182 -32.38 -37.45 35.54
N THR A 183 -33.23 -36.86 36.38
CA THR A 183 -33.72 -37.45 37.59
C THR A 183 -34.61 -38.63 37.21
N GLY A 184 -34.25 -39.79 37.72
CA GLY A 184 -34.91 -41.08 37.49
C GLY A 184 -36.39 -41.10 37.82
N VAL A 185 -37.07 -41.91 37.06
CA VAL A 185 -38.42 -42.38 37.35
C VAL A 185 -38.26 -43.75 38.00
N SER A 186 -38.79 -43.80 39.20
CA SER A 186 -39.09 -45.10 39.90
C SER A 186 -40.31 -45.74 39.32
#